data_b22a3e02805ca58c08ecc59dee008fe5
#
_entry.id   b22a3e02805ca58c08ecc59dee008fe5
#
_cell.length_a   1.000
_cell.length_b   1.000
_cell.length_c   1.000
_cell.angle_alpha   90.00
_cell.angle_beta   90.00
_cell.angle_gamma   90.00
#
_symmetry.space_group_name_H-M   'P 1'
#
loop_
_entity.id
_entity.type
_entity.pdbx_description
1 polymer ?
#
loop_
_entity_poly.entity_id
_entity_poly.type
_entity_poly.pdbx_seq_one_letter_code
_entity_poly.pdbx_strand_id
1 'polypeptide(L)'
;NDFIESNDMVGKFQEKYPDIDIEIEKIKDDSEYWNAMKMRASANQLPDVMFNKTFTLARFKEYLLDLSDTEAAKNNELAAGYAIDGKILGIPMTSGYEYVYYWKDMFKEAGVEVPTTWSEFEDAAKTLQDYYGKDNANFMAIACGFKDEWPDYPYMEFMPALESGNGQNWNTMATQDEPFAEGTDIYKAYSKAYELFNSGVMGKDPLGMGSDQATALFSSKQAAIIALGDWGLQNIQNQAEDTSELGAFYLPTRNTTSDPYNVIVQGDSFMGVTTHSKNP
;
A
#
# COMPACT_ATOMS: atom_id res chain seq x y z
N ASN A 1 4.66 8.66 12.14
CA ASN A 1 4.60 9.65 13.20
C ASN A 1 5.92 9.85 13.92
N ASP A 2 6.73 8.83 14.01
CA ASP A 2 8.11 8.97 14.45
C ASP A 2 8.93 9.85 13.48
N PHE A 3 8.53 9.91 12.20
CA PHE A 3 9.18 10.75 11.20
C PHE A 3 9.11 12.24 11.55
N ILE A 4 7.96 12.75 11.97
CA ILE A 4 7.80 14.17 12.34
C ILE A 4 8.66 14.50 13.57
N GLU A 5 8.65 13.64 14.58
CA GLU A 5 9.41 13.81 15.81
C GLU A 5 10.90 13.57 15.61
N SER A 6 11.28 12.47 14.96
CA SER A 6 12.69 12.12 14.74
C SER A 6 13.44 13.09 13.81
N ASN A 7 12.70 13.81 12.97
CA ASN A 7 13.26 14.84 12.08
C ASN A 7 13.06 16.28 12.60
N ASP A 8 12.48 16.45 13.80
CA ASP A 8 12.17 17.74 14.39
C ASP A 8 11.47 18.70 13.41
N MET A 9 10.43 18.18 12.75
CA MET A 9 9.73 18.94 11.69
C MET A 9 9.03 20.17 12.25
N VAL A 10 8.48 20.09 13.48
CA VAL A 10 7.82 21.23 14.13
C VAL A 10 8.84 22.31 14.48
N GLY A 11 9.99 21.95 15.08
CA GLY A 11 11.05 22.89 15.43
C GLY A 11 11.57 23.62 14.19
N LYS A 12 11.87 22.88 13.12
CA LYS A 12 12.29 23.47 11.83
C LYS A 12 11.26 24.38 11.19
N PHE A 13 9.99 24.07 11.36
CA PHE A 13 8.92 24.95 10.89
C PHE A 13 8.88 26.25 11.71
N GLN A 14 8.92 26.15 13.06
CA GLN A 14 8.90 27.31 13.95
C GLN A 14 10.12 28.21 13.83
N GLU A 15 11.31 27.67 13.51
CA GLU A 15 12.48 28.46 13.14
C GLU A 15 12.19 29.42 11.96
N LYS A 16 11.44 28.93 10.98
CA LYS A 16 11.07 29.71 9.78
C LYS A 16 9.87 30.63 10.00
N TYR A 17 8.94 30.19 10.84
CA TYR A 17 7.67 30.85 11.11
C TYR A 17 7.43 30.95 12.63
N PRO A 18 8.18 31.82 13.35
CA PRO A 18 8.19 31.85 14.82
C PRO A 18 6.84 32.29 15.45
N ASP A 19 5.99 32.95 14.69
CA ASP A 19 4.69 33.42 15.14
C ASP A 19 3.55 32.40 14.91
N ILE A 20 3.87 31.19 14.43
CA ILE A 20 2.90 30.13 14.15
C ILE A 20 3.14 28.96 15.10
N ASP A 21 2.19 28.70 15.96
CA ASP A 21 2.17 27.50 16.78
C ASP A 21 1.52 26.34 16.02
N ILE A 22 2.15 25.16 16.09
CA ILE A 22 1.62 23.91 15.52
C ILE A 22 1.19 22.99 16.66
N GLU A 23 -0.08 22.61 16.65
CA GLU A 23 -0.61 21.52 17.48
C GLU A 23 -0.85 20.28 16.60
N ILE A 24 -0.20 19.16 16.93
CA ILE A 24 -0.35 17.90 16.21
C ILE A 24 -1.21 16.96 17.04
N GLU A 25 -2.38 16.63 16.52
CA GLU A 25 -3.23 15.59 17.07
C GLU A 25 -2.98 14.26 16.34
N LYS A 26 -2.73 13.19 17.09
CA LYS A 26 -2.47 11.85 16.56
C LYS A 26 -3.61 10.90 16.93
N ILE A 27 -4.20 10.27 15.93
CA ILE A 27 -5.12 9.15 16.09
C ILE A 27 -4.43 7.94 15.45
N LYS A 28 -4.24 6.86 16.21
CA LYS A 28 -3.37 5.76 15.81
C LYS A 28 -3.97 4.83 14.78
N ASP A 29 -5.27 4.59 14.90
CA ASP A 29 -5.99 3.66 14.04
C ASP A 29 -6.63 4.40 12.87
N ASP A 30 -6.46 3.88 11.66
CA ASP A 30 -7.00 4.49 10.44
C ASP A 30 -8.52 4.57 10.48
N SER A 31 -9.20 3.52 10.92
CA SER A 31 -10.67 3.51 11.00
C SER A 31 -11.19 4.52 12.02
N GLU A 32 -10.52 4.63 13.18
CA GLU A 32 -10.83 5.65 14.19
C GLU A 32 -10.58 7.05 13.63
N TYR A 33 -9.48 7.26 12.92
CA TYR A 33 -9.17 8.55 12.29
C TYR A 33 -10.26 8.97 11.29
N TRP A 34 -10.63 8.09 10.36
CA TRP A 34 -11.66 8.42 9.37
C TRP A 34 -13.03 8.67 10.01
N ASN A 35 -13.38 7.94 11.04
CA ASN A 35 -14.64 8.17 11.78
C ASN A 35 -14.61 9.51 12.53
N ALA A 36 -13.48 9.85 13.15
CA ALA A 36 -13.31 11.15 13.82
C ALA A 36 -13.43 12.31 12.82
N MET A 37 -12.75 12.20 11.64
CA MET A 37 -12.83 13.25 10.62
C MET A 37 -14.23 13.42 10.04
N LYS A 38 -15.00 12.35 9.84
CA LYS A 38 -16.40 12.42 9.42
C LYS A 38 -17.28 13.15 10.45
N MET A 39 -17.13 12.83 11.75
CA MET A 39 -17.86 13.49 12.81
C MET A 39 -17.49 14.99 12.89
N ARG A 40 -16.20 15.31 12.80
CA ARG A 40 -15.71 16.69 12.83
C ARG A 40 -16.19 17.50 11.63
N ALA A 41 -16.19 16.91 10.44
CA ALA A 41 -16.74 17.54 9.24
C ALA A 41 -18.21 17.93 9.43
N SER A 42 -19.02 16.98 9.94
CA SER A 42 -20.44 17.23 10.23
C SER A 42 -20.67 18.29 11.32
N ALA A 43 -19.74 18.40 12.27
CA ALA A 43 -19.80 19.38 13.36
C ALA A 43 -19.14 20.73 13.01
N ASN A 44 -18.58 20.89 11.83
CA ASN A 44 -17.80 22.07 11.42
C ASN A 44 -16.55 22.28 12.30
N GLN A 45 -15.83 21.20 12.62
CA GLN A 45 -14.70 21.17 13.56
C GLN A 45 -13.47 20.45 12.99
N LEU A 46 -13.31 20.42 11.68
CA LEU A 46 -12.10 19.88 11.05
C LEU A 46 -10.87 20.72 11.46
N PRO A 47 -9.68 20.11 11.54
CA PRO A 47 -8.44 20.84 11.77
C PRO A 47 -8.10 21.74 10.58
N ASP A 48 -7.17 22.68 10.73
CA ASP A 48 -6.71 23.53 9.63
C ASP A 48 -6.10 22.70 8.49
N VAL A 49 -5.28 21.71 8.84
CA VAL A 49 -4.66 20.75 7.91
C VAL A 49 -5.01 19.35 8.35
N MET A 50 -5.43 18.51 7.42
CA MET A 50 -5.73 17.11 7.70
C MET A 50 -4.99 16.16 6.76
N PHE A 51 -4.62 15.02 7.32
CA PHE A 51 -4.13 13.88 6.57
C PHE A 51 -5.23 13.25 5.72
N ASN A 52 -4.87 12.84 4.51
CA ASN A 52 -5.76 12.16 3.59
C ASN A 52 -5.07 11.00 2.90
N LYS A 53 -5.85 10.05 2.47
CA LYS A 53 -5.52 9.02 1.48
C LYS A 53 -6.23 9.36 0.15
N THR A 54 -5.85 8.71 -0.93
CA THR A 54 -6.46 8.91 -2.26
C THR A 54 -7.98 8.85 -2.21
N PHE A 55 -8.56 7.81 -1.57
CA PHE A 55 -10.00 7.61 -1.47
C PHE A 55 -10.70 8.66 -0.59
N THR A 56 -10.00 9.30 0.32
CA THR A 56 -10.60 10.30 1.21
C THR A 56 -10.63 11.69 0.59
N LEU A 57 -9.73 12.02 -0.32
CA LEU A 57 -9.79 13.29 -1.06
C LEU A 57 -11.16 13.49 -1.72
N ALA A 58 -11.69 12.46 -2.39
CA ALA A 58 -13.02 12.52 -2.98
C ALA A 58 -14.13 12.63 -1.93
N ARG A 59 -13.99 11.93 -0.78
CA ARG A 59 -14.99 11.95 0.29
C ARG A 59 -15.07 13.28 1.02
N PHE A 60 -13.95 13.97 1.14
CA PHE A 60 -13.85 15.26 1.84
C PHE A 60 -13.75 16.45 0.90
N LYS A 61 -13.99 16.28 -0.41
CA LYS A 61 -13.76 17.32 -1.42
C LYS A 61 -14.46 18.66 -1.12
N GLU A 62 -15.64 18.63 -0.50
CA GLU A 62 -16.39 19.84 -0.14
C GLU A 62 -15.80 20.57 1.07
N TYR A 63 -14.90 19.91 1.80
CA TYR A 63 -14.26 20.45 3.00
C TYR A 63 -12.79 20.80 2.78
N LEU A 64 -12.27 20.59 1.57
CA LEU A 64 -10.88 20.85 1.24
C LEU A 64 -10.76 22.03 0.28
N LEU A 65 -9.72 22.82 0.48
CA LEU A 65 -9.39 23.94 -0.40
C LEU A 65 -8.67 23.46 -1.66
N ASP A 66 -8.87 24.18 -2.74
CA ASP A 66 -8.11 23.98 -3.97
C ASP A 66 -6.68 24.55 -3.80
N LEU A 67 -5.70 23.68 -3.85
CA LEU A 67 -4.28 24.01 -3.69
C LEU A 67 -3.53 24.15 -5.02
N SER A 68 -4.22 24.11 -6.17
CA SER A 68 -3.63 24.07 -7.51
C SER A 68 -2.65 25.23 -7.78
N ASP A 69 -2.90 26.40 -7.19
CA ASP A 69 -2.07 27.60 -7.38
C ASP A 69 -0.89 27.70 -6.40
N THR A 70 -0.79 26.79 -5.43
CA THR A 70 0.30 26.79 -4.45
C THR A 70 1.63 26.33 -5.05
N GLU A 71 2.74 26.83 -4.50
CA GLU A 71 4.08 26.35 -4.82
C GLU A 71 4.24 24.84 -4.55
N ALA A 72 3.60 24.33 -3.48
CA ALA A 72 3.64 22.92 -3.14
C ALA A 72 3.02 22.06 -4.23
N ALA A 73 1.86 22.44 -4.78
CA ALA A 73 1.23 21.72 -5.87
C ALA A 73 2.04 21.80 -7.18
N LYS A 74 2.54 22.99 -7.52
CA LYS A 74 3.30 23.22 -8.77
C LYS A 74 4.64 22.47 -8.80
N ASN A 75 5.27 22.29 -7.66
CA ASN A 75 6.56 21.61 -7.53
C ASN A 75 6.44 20.10 -7.23
N ASN A 76 5.22 19.56 -7.10
CA ASN A 76 4.99 18.16 -6.83
C ASN A 76 4.53 17.44 -8.10
N GLU A 77 5.38 16.59 -8.66
CA GLU A 77 5.13 15.89 -9.93
C GLU A 77 3.89 14.97 -9.90
N LEU A 78 3.50 14.51 -8.73
CA LEU A 78 2.36 13.59 -8.57
C LEU A 78 1.03 14.31 -8.33
N ALA A 79 1.05 15.54 -7.82
CA ALA A 79 -0.15 16.23 -7.36
C ALA A 79 -1.24 16.34 -8.44
N ALA A 80 -0.85 16.65 -9.68
CA ALA A 80 -1.79 16.78 -10.80
C ALA A 80 -2.49 15.46 -11.16
N GLY A 81 -1.82 14.32 -10.94
CA GLY A 81 -2.39 12.98 -11.20
C GLY A 81 -3.54 12.60 -10.25
N TYR A 82 -3.64 13.29 -9.11
CA TYR A 82 -4.68 13.08 -8.10
C TYR A 82 -5.72 14.20 -8.04
N ALA A 83 -5.79 15.05 -9.06
CA ALA A 83 -6.78 16.09 -9.14
C ALA A 83 -8.21 15.53 -9.22
N ILE A 84 -9.13 16.13 -8.46
CA ILE A 84 -10.55 15.79 -8.44
C ILE A 84 -11.33 16.98 -8.99
N ASP A 85 -12.13 16.73 -10.02
CA ASP A 85 -12.86 17.80 -10.72
C ASP A 85 -11.95 18.97 -11.16
N GLY A 86 -10.70 18.66 -11.53
CA GLY A 86 -9.69 19.62 -11.96
C GLY A 86 -9.00 20.40 -10.83
N LYS A 87 -9.25 20.05 -9.55
CA LYS A 87 -8.69 20.71 -8.36
C LYS A 87 -7.72 19.80 -7.64
N ILE A 88 -6.62 20.34 -7.16
CA ILE A 88 -5.67 19.65 -6.29
C ILE A 88 -6.10 19.88 -4.83
N LEU A 89 -6.76 18.91 -4.23
CA LEU A 89 -7.34 18.99 -2.88
C LEU A 89 -6.39 18.51 -1.77
N GLY A 90 -5.26 17.97 -2.14
CA GLY A 90 -4.22 17.53 -1.21
C GLY A 90 -2.90 17.33 -1.91
N ILE A 91 -1.82 17.61 -1.22
CA ILE A 91 -0.46 17.44 -1.72
C ILE A 91 0.06 16.08 -1.25
N PRO A 92 0.47 15.17 -2.15
CA PRO A 92 1.10 13.92 -1.76
C PRO A 92 2.44 14.19 -1.08
N MET A 93 2.59 13.68 0.13
CA MET A 93 3.79 13.87 0.96
C MET A 93 4.82 12.77 0.73
N THR A 94 4.37 11.62 0.27
CA THR A 94 5.19 10.46 -0.04
C THR A 94 4.80 9.89 -1.40
N SER A 95 5.75 9.22 -2.02
CA SER A 95 5.51 8.31 -3.13
C SER A 95 6.13 6.97 -2.78
N GLY A 96 5.46 5.90 -3.13
CA GLY A 96 5.90 4.55 -2.79
C GLY A 96 5.87 3.61 -3.98
N TYR A 97 6.72 2.61 -3.88
CA TYR A 97 6.73 1.45 -4.75
C TYR A 97 6.16 0.25 -4.00
N GLU A 98 5.44 -0.60 -4.70
CA GLU A 98 4.96 -1.84 -4.12
C GLU A 98 5.93 -2.98 -4.40
N TYR A 99 6.38 -3.64 -3.34
CA TYR A 99 7.35 -4.71 -3.40
C TYR A 99 6.80 -6.02 -2.89
N VAL A 100 7.41 -7.10 -3.37
CA VAL A 100 7.37 -8.42 -2.75
C VAL A 100 8.72 -8.62 -2.07
N TYR A 101 8.74 -8.60 -0.72
CA TYR A 101 9.94 -8.90 0.06
C TYR A 101 10.10 -10.40 0.21
N TYR A 102 11.34 -10.88 0.19
CA TYR A 102 11.66 -12.29 0.31
C TYR A 102 12.99 -12.50 1.01
N TRP A 103 13.22 -13.70 1.51
CA TRP A 103 14.48 -14.11 2.09
C TRP A 103 15.33 -14.86 1.05
N LYS A 104 16.47 -14.31 0.66
CA LYS A 104 17.38 -14.86 -0.36
C LYS A 104 17.92 -16.22 0.01
N ASP A 105 18.28 -16.40 1.28
CA ASP A 105 18.77 -17.70 1.80
C ASP A 105 17.69 -18.77 1.71
N MET A 106 16.45 -18.48 2.06
CA MET A 106 15.34 -19.42 1.95
C MET A 106 15.06 -19.82 0.49
N PHE A 107 15.08 -18.87 -0.42
CA PHE A 107 14.95 -19.14 -1.85
C PHE A 107 16.07 -20.05 -2.34
N LYS A 108 17.32 -19.73 -2.01
CA LYS A 108 18.50 -20.49 -2.37
C LYS A 108 18.45 -21.94 -1.82
N GLU A 109 18.07 -22.13 -0.57
CA GLU A 109 17.97 -23.45 0.06
C GLU A 109 16.90 -24.32 -0.62
N ALA A 110 15.75 -23.73 -0.98
CA ALA A 110 14.67 -24.41 -1.69
C ALA A 110 14.94 -24.56 -3.20
N GLY A 111 16.03 -24.00 -3.73
CA GLY A 111 16.35 -24.03 -5.15
C GLY A 111 15.43 -23.17 -6.01
N VAL A 112 14.91 -22.08 -5.45
CA VAL A 112 13.96 -21.14 -6.08
C VAL A 112 14.71 -19.91 -6.56
N GLU A 113 14.48 -19.51 -7.81
CA GLU A 113 14.95 -18.24 -8.37
C GLU A 113 13.89 -17.16 -8.18
N VAL A 114 14.30 -15.87 -8.28
CA VAL A 114 13.36 -14.74 -8.22
C VAL A 114 12.42 -14.78 -9.43
N PRO A 115 11.10 -14.89 -9.21
CA PRO A 115 10.14 -15.06 -10.30
C PRO A 115 10.00 -13.77 -11.13
N THR A 116 9.82 -13.94 -12.42
CA THR A 116 9.65 -12.85 -13.40
C THR A 116 8.31 -12.90 -14.12
N THR A 117 7.55 -13.98 -13.95
CA THR A 117 6.19 -14.18 -14.46
C THR A 117 5.28 -14.66 -13.36
N TRP A 118 3.96 -14.56 -13.56
CA TRP A 118 2.98 -14.99 -12.57
C TRP A 118 3.09 -16.50 -12.28
N SER A 119 3.21 -17.33 -13.31
CA SER A 119 3.37 -18.78 -13.11
C SER A 119 4.64 -19.14 -12.33
N GLU A 120 5.76 -18.44 -12.60
CA GLU A 120 6.98 -18.62 -11.82
C GLU A 120 6.78 -18.21 -10.34
N PHE A 121 5.98 -17.16 -10.08
CA PHE A 121 5.67 -16.74 -8.71
C PHE A 121 4.83 -17.78 -7.96
N GLU A 122 3.82 -18.36 -8.61
CA GLU A 122 3.03 -19.43 -8.03
C GLU A 122 3.86 -20.70 -7.77
N ASP A 123 4.72 -21.08 -8.73
CA ASP A 123 5.60 -22.24 -8.60
C ASP A 123 6.65 -22.03 -7.51
N ALA A 124 7.21 -20.83 -7.40
CA ALA A 124 8.11 -20.45 -6.33
C ALA A 124 7.44 -20.57 -4.94
N ALA A 125 6.23 -20.02 -4.79
CA ALA A 125 5.48 -20.10 -3.55
C ALA A 125 5.13 -21.55 -3.18
N LYS A 126 4.71 -22.39 -4.13
CA LYS A 126 4.43 -23.82 -3.92
C LYS A 126 5.70 -24.57 -3.52
N THR A 127 6.82 -24.32 -4.20
CA THR A 127 8.10 -24.98 -3.90
C THR A 127 8.58 -24.63 -2.49
N LEU A 128 8.49 -23.37 -2.08
CA LEU A 128 8.82 -22.93 -0.72
C LEU A 128 7.89 -23.57 0.32
N GLN A 129 6.58 -23.63 0.04
CA GLN A 129 5.60 -24.27 0.90
C GLN A 129 5.90 -25.76 1.08
N ASP A 130 6.21 -26.46 0.00
CA ASP A 130 6.55 -27.88 0.04
C ASP A 130 7.89 -28.15 0.74
N TYR A 131 8.87 -27.26 0.57
CA TYR A 131 10.20 -27.42 1.15
C TYR A 131 10.19 -27.23 2.67
N TYR A 132 9.66 -26.10 3.15
CA TYR A 132 9.67 -25.76 4.57
C TYR A 132 8.46 -26.32 5.35
N GLY A 133 7.34 -26.51 4.68
CA GLY A 133 6.11 -27.05 5.28
C GLY A 133 6.21 -28.50 5.71
N LYS A 134 7.19 -29.27 5.20
CA LYS A 134 7.44 -30.66 5.62
C LYS A 134 7.74 -30.78 7.10
N ASP A 135 8.56 -29.86 7.60
CA ASP A 135 9.09 -29.89 8.96
C ASP A 135 8.38 -28.88 9.88
N ASN A 136 7.64 -27.96 9.32
CA ASN A 136 6.90 -26.93 10.04
C ASN A 136 5.47 -26.78 9.49
N ALA A 137 4.51 -27.44 10.12
CA ALA A 137 3.10 -27.41 9.72
C ALA A 137 2.44 -26.00 9.82
N ASN A 138 3.12 -25.04 10.44
CA ASN A 138 2.67 -23.65 10.56
C ASN A 138 3.41 -22.71 9.60
N PHE A 139 4.36 -23.21 8.82
CA PHE A 139 5.02 -22.45 7.79
C PHE A 139 4.02 -22.00 6.71
N MET A 140 4.19 -20.81 6.20
CA MET A 140 3.49 -20.29 5.03
C MET A 140 4.51 -19.71 4.05
N ALA A 141 4.37 -20.02 2.78
CA ALA A 141 5.26 -19.45 1.78
C ALA A 141 5.06 -17.94 1.68
N ILE A 142 3.81 -17.49 1.75
CA ILE A 142 3.44 -16.06 1.66
C ILE A 142 2.72 -15.66 2.95
N ALA A 143 3.31 -14.72 3.70
CA ALA A 143 2.62 -14.08 4.82
C ALA A 143 1.62 -13.05 4.31
N CYS A 144 0.40 -13.07 4.86
CA CYS A 144 -0.66 -12.14 4.49
C CYS A 144 -1.50 -11.77 5.72
N GLY A 145 -1.82 -10.48 5.84
CA GLY A 145 -2.54 -9.94 7.00
C GLY A 145 -4.00 -9.64 6.73
N PHE A 146 -4.73 -10.52 6.03
CA PHE A 146 -6.04 -10.24 5.44
C PHE A 146 -7.18 -10.02 6.45
N LYS A 147 -6.98 -10.34 7.74
CA LYS A 147 -7.92 -9.99 8.80
C LYS A 147 -8.14 -8.46 8.88
N ASP A 148 -7.12 -7.68 8.60
CA ASP A 148 -7.18 -6.23 8.65
C ASP A 148 -7.73 -5.62 7.35
N GLU A 149 -8.20 -6.45 6.41
CA GLU A 149 -8.75 -6.14 5.09
C GLU A 149 -7.74 -5.49 4.15
N TRP A 150 -7.19 -4.31 4.49
CA TRP A 150 -6.30 -3.54 3.62
C TRP A 150 -5.04 -4.29 3.10
N PRO A 151 -4.43 -5.29 3.80
CA PRO A 151 -3.22 -5.96 3.27
C PRO A 151 -3.47 -6.85 2.06
N ASP A 152 -4.69 -7.02 1.61
CA ASP A 152 -5.01 -7.72 0.37
C ASP A 152 -4.73 -6.90 -0.90
N TYR A 153 -4.49 -5.58 -0.76
CA TYR A 153 -4.34 -4.62 -1.85
C TYR A 153 -3.35 -5.05 -2.95
N PRO A 154 -2.19 -5.69 -2.68
CA PRO A 154 -1.28 -6.11 -3.75
C PRO A 154 -1.91 -7.11 -4.70
N TYR A 155 -2.80 -7.96 -4.18
CA TYR A 155 -3.45 -9.04 -4.92
C TYR A 155 -4.85 -8.69 -5.43
N MET A 156 -5.51 -7.69 -4.84
CA MET A 156 -6.89 -7.33 -5.17
C MET A 156 -6.98 -5.94 -5.81
N GLU A 157 -6.47 -4.91 -5.14
CA GLU A 157 -6.62 -3.53 -5.63
C GLU A 157 -5.69 -3.23 -6.80
N PHE A 158 -4.42 -3.65 -6.72
CA PHE A 158 -3.42 -3.31 -7.74
C PHE A 158 -3.32 -4.29 -8.90
N MET A 159 -3.72 -5.53 -8.71
CA MET A 159 -3.66 -6.56 -9.76
C MET A 159 -4.34 -6.15 -11.07
N PRO A 160 -5.53 -5.54 -11.10
CA PRO A 160 -6.15 -5.12 -12.35
C PRO A 160 -5.34 -4.05 -13.10
N ALA A 161 -4.71 -3.13 -12.38
CA ALA A 161 -3.84 -2.11 -12.98
C ALA A 161 -2.53 -2.71 -13.48
N LEU A 162 -1.94 -3.64 -12.72
CA LEU A 162 -0.73 -4.38 -13.12
C LEU A 162 -0.98 -5.26 -14.34
N GLU A 163 -2.12 -5.95 -14.38
CA GLU A 163 -2.51 -6.82 -15.50
C GLU A 163 -2.70 -6.04 -16.79
N SER A 164 -3.41 -4.91 -16.71
CA SER A 164 -3.75 -4.09 -17.89
C SER A 164 -2.68 -3.06 -18.27
N GLY A 165 -1.75 -2.73 -17.38
CA GLY A 165 -0.85 -1.59 -17.53
C GLY A 165 -1.55 -0.23 -17.47
N ASN A 166 -2.79 -0.19 -16.95
CA ASN A 166 -3.61 1.01 -16.87
C ASN A 166 -3.87 1.41 -15.41
N GLY A 167 -3.19 2.44 -14.92
CA GLY A 167 -3.38 2.97 -13.56
C GLY A 167 -4.79 3.54 -13.30
N GLN A 168 -5.60 3.76 -14.35
CA GLN A 168 -7.00 4.19 -14.25
C GLN A 168 -7.98 3.02 -14.38
N ASN A 169 -7.53 1.78 -14.23
CA ASN A 169 -8.35 0.58 -14.46
C ASN A 169 -9.67 0.62 -13.65
N TRP A 170 -9.62 0.98 -12.37
CA TRP A 170 -10.80 1.09 -11.51
C TRP A 170 -11.80 2.14 -12.00
N ASN A 171 -11.32 3.30 -12.47
CA ASN A 171 -12.19 4.33 -13.05
C ASN A 171 -12.82 3.87 -14.36
N THR A 172 -12.05 3.18 -15.20
CA THR A 172 -12.53 2.59 -16.45
C THR A 172 -13.61 1.54 -16.15
N MET A 173 -13.36 0.66 -15.19
CA MET A 173 -14.28 -0.37 -14.75
C MET A 173 -15.63 0.22 -14.30
N ALA A 174 -15.61 1.31 -13.54
CA ALA A 174 -16.84 1.95 -13.04
C ALA A 174 -17.80 2.43 -14.14
N THR A 175 -17.32 2.50 -15.38
CA THR A 175 -18.11 2.92 -16.55
C THR A 175 -18.46 1.76 -17.50
N GLN A 176 -18.12 0.53 -17.17
CA GLN A 176 -18.43 -0.67 -17.96
C GLN A 176 -19.70 -1.35 -17.48
N ASP A 177 -20.49 -1.90 -18.40
CA ASP A 177 -21.72 -2.60 -18.08
C ASP A 177 -21.48 -3.91 -17.31
N GLU A 178 -20.45 -4.67 -17.70
CA GLU A 178 -20.09 -5.96 -17.11
C GLU A 178 -18.59 -6.03 -16.78
N PRO A 179 -18.10 -5.26 -15.79
CA PRO A 179 -16.67 -5.13 -15.55
C PRO A 179 -16.00 -6.41 -15.05
N PHE A 180 -16.76 -7.35 -14.49
CA PHE A 180 -16.28 -8.64 -13.99
C PHE A 180 -16.54 -9.81 -14.95
N ALA A 181 -16.97 -9.54 -16.18
CA ALA A 181 -17.19 -10.58 -17.17
C ALA A 181 -15.87 -11.29 -17.52
N GLU A 182 -15.99 -12.57 -17.89
CA GLU A 182 -14.84 -13.39 -18.32
C GLU A 182 -14.05 -12.67 -19.44
N GLY A 183 -12.73 -12.63 -19.30
CA GLY A 183 -11.81 -12.00 -20.25
C GLY A 183 -11.52 -10.52 -19.97
N THR A 184 -12.23 -9.86 -19.07
CA THR A 184 -11.84 -8.51 -18.60
C THR A 184 -10.56 -8.55 -17.77
N ASP A 185 -9.87 -7.41 -17.63
CA ASP A 185 -8.64 -7.34 -16.85
C ASP A 185 -8.87 -7.62 -15.36
N ILE A 186 -10.03 -7.22 -14.84
CA ILE A 186 -10.41 -7.52 -13.45
C ILE A 186 -10.69 -9.01 -13.26
N TYR A 187 -11.40 -9.64 -14.20
CA TYR A 187 -11.63 -11.09 -14.14
C TYR A 187 -10.30 -11.86 -14.16
N LYS A 188 -9.36 -11.49 -15.04
CA LYS A 188 -8.03 -12.11 -15.10
C LYS A 188 -7.24 -11.92 -13.81
N ALA A 189 -7.22 -10.69 -13.28
CA ALA A 189 -6.53 -10.35 -12.04
C ALA A 189 -7.11 -11.13 -10.85
N TYR A 190 -8.42 -11.14 -10.70
CA TYR A 190 -9.09 -11.84 -9.60
C TYR A 190 -9.04 -13.36 -9.73
N SER A 191 -8.99 -13.91 -10.94
CA SER A 191 -8.77 -15.33 -11.14
C SER A 191 -7.38 -15.75 -10.63
N LYS A 192 -6.35 -14.98 -10.93
CA LYS A 192 -4.98 -15.20 -10.40
C LYS A 192 -4.95 -15.11 -8.86
N ALA A 193 -5.55 -14.08 -8.29
CA ALA A 193 -5.61 -13.91 -6.83
C ALA A 193 -6.37 -15.07 -6.17
N TYR A 194 -7.48 -15.51 -6.76
CA TYR A 194 -8.28 -16.63 -6.28
C TYR A 194 -7.52 -17.96 -6.32
N GLU A 195 -6.80 -18.24 -7.41
CA GLU A 195 -5.97 -19.46 -7.55
C GLU A 195 -4.84 -19.47 -6.51
N LEU A 196 -4.15 -18.33 -6.33
CA LEU A 196 -3.10 -18.18 -5.33
C LEU A 196 -3.64 -18.40 -3.91
N PHE A 197 -4.78 -17.77 -3.58
CA PHE A 197 -5.42 -17.91 -2.28
C PHE A 197 -5.80 -19.38 -1.98
N ASN A 198 -6.33 -20.09 -2.97
CA ASN A 198 -6.74 -21.49 -2.80
C ASN A 198 -5.59 -22.50 -2.89
N SER A 199 -4.39 -22.09 -3.27
CA SER A 199 -3.23 -23.00 -3.39
C SER A 199 -2.66 -23.46 -2.05
N GLY A 200 -3.05 -22.83 -0.94
CA GLY A 200 -2.57 -23.14 0.41
C GLY A 200 -1.23 -22.49 0.79
N VAL A 201 -0.59 -21.75 -0.10
CA VAL A 201 0.71 -21.09 0.15
C VAL A 201 0.64 -19.94 1.14
N MET A 202 -0.56 -19.46 1.45
CA MET A 202 -0.84 -18.41 2.43
C MET A 202 -1.21 -18.96 3.83
N GLY A 203 -0.95 -20.25 4.06
CA GLY A 203 -1.26 -20.90 5.33
C GLY A 203 -2.72 -21.36 5.44
N LYS A 204 -3.11 -21.76 6.65
CA LYS A 204 -4.43 -22.39 6.92
C LYS A 204 -5.55 -21.38 7.14
N ASP A 205 -5.22 -20.20 7.61
CA ASP A 205 -6.19 -19.16 7.98
C ASP A 205 -5.67 -17.75 7.63
N PRO A 206 -5.55 -17.44 6.34
CA PRO A 206 -5.07 -16.12 5.90
C PRO A 206 -6.03 -14.98 6.29
N LEU A 207 -7.33 -15.26 6.46
CA LEU A 207 -8.34 -14.28 6.87
C LEU A 207 -8.38 -14.03 8.39
N GLY A 208 -7.78 -14.91 9.18
CA GLY A 208 -7.70 -14.76 10.63
C GLY A 208 -6.44 -14.04 11.12
N MET A 209 -5.46 -13.81 10.24
CA MET A 209 -4.17 -13.21 10.57
C MET A 209 -4.18 -11.70 10.31
N GLY A 210 -3.76 -10.90 11.29
CA GLY A 210 -3.57 -9.46 11.14
C GLY A 210 -2.20 -9.09 10.53
N SER A 211 -2.08 -7.86 10.05
CA SER A 211 -0.89 -7.32 9.37
C SER A 211 0.37 -7.37 10.23
N ASP A 212 0.27 -6.98 11.49
CA ASP A 212 1.42 -7.00 12.42
C ASP A 212 1.93 -8.43 12.65
N GLN A 213 1.01 -9.41 12.76
CA GLN A 213 1.35 -10.80 12.90
C GLN A 213 2.02 -11.36 11.64
N ALA A 214 1.49 -11.03 10.46
CA ALA A 214 2.07 -11.43 9.17
C ALA A 214 3.51 -10.89 9.03
N THR A 215 3.72 -9.62 9.37
CA THR A 215 5.05 -8.99 9.37
C THR A 215 6.00 -9.66 10.35
N ALA A 216 5.54 -10.02 11.55
CA ALA A 216 6.35 -10.74 12.55
C ALA A 216 6.75 -12.15 12.08
N LEU A 217 5.83 -12.89 11.45
CA LEU A 217 6.11 -14.22 10.90
C LEU A 217 7.11 -14.15 9.74
N PHE A 218 6.98 -13.17 8.86
CA PHE A 218 7.97 -12.93 7.81
C PHE A 218 9.33 -12.57 8.41
N SER A 219 9.38 -11.61 9.34
CA SER A 219 10.61 -11.12 9.96
C SER A 219 11.36 -12.21 10.73
N SER A 220 10.66 -13.19 11.27
CA SER A 220 11.23 -14.36 11.96
C SER A 220 11.45 -15.58 11.05
N LYS A 221 11.38 -15.41 9.72
CA LYS A 221 11.55 -16.49 8.72
C LYS A 221 10.57 -17.67 8.87
N GLN A 222 9.42 -17.44 9.47
CA GLN A 222 8.31 -18.40 9.47
C GLN A 222 7.43 -18.25 8.21
N ALA A 223 7.72 -17.25 7.41
CA ALA A 223 7.25 -17.09 6.05
C ALA A 223 8.40 -16.63 5.15
N ALA A 224 8.38 -17.04 3.88
CA ALA A 224 9.46 -16.74 2.93
C ALA A 224 9.22 -15.45 2.14
N ILE A 225 7.97 -15.04 1.98
CA ILE A 225 7.51 -13.94 1.13
C ILE A 225 6.48 -13.10 1.88
N ILE A 226 6.53 -11.78 1.68
CA ILE A 226 5.46 -10.85 2.06
C ILE A 226 5.35 -9.74 1.01
N ALA A 227 4.14 -9.41 0.56
CA ALA A 227 3.90 -8.29 -0.34
C ALA A 227 3.49 -7.05 0.46
N LEU A 228 4.32 -6.02 0.41
CA LEU A 228 4.12 -4.74 1.09
C LEU A 228 4.78 -3.62 0.28
N GLY A 229 4.33 -2.39 0.45
CA GLY A 229 5.04 -1.23 -0.09
C GLY A 229 6.40 -0.97 0.61
N ASP A 230 7.16 -0.05 0.05
CA ASP A 230 8.45 0.40 0.62
C ASP A 230 8.33 0.90 2.09
N TRP A 231 7.15 1.39 2.46
CA TRP A 231 6.80 1.78 3.84
C TRP A 231 6.92 0.62 4.86
N GLY A 232 6.77 -0.63 4.40
CA GLY A 232 6.86 -1.83 5.25
C GLY A 232 8.29 -2.20 5.62
N LEU A 233 9.30 -1.74 4.87
CA LEU A 233 10.70 -2.11 5.06
C LEU A 233 11.20 -1.82 6.48
N GLN A 234 10.90 -0.64 7.01
CA GLN A 234 11.37 -0.27 8.36
C GLN A 234 10.77 -1.18 9.44
N ASN A 235 9.51 -1.59 9.29
CA ASN A 235 8.87 -2.51 10.23
C ASN A 235 9.50 -3.90 10.19
N ILE A 236 9.85 -4.39 8.99
CA ILE A 236 10.56 -5.66 8.82
C ILE A 236 11.96 -5.55 9.48
N GLN A 237 12.70 -4.49 9.20
CA GLN A 237 14.03 -4.26 9.76
C GLN A 237 14.04 -4.15 11.29
N ASN A 238 13.02 -3.54 11.88
CA ASN A 238 12.92 -3.41 13.34
C ASN A 238 12.59 -4.73 14.04
N GLN A 239 12.01 -5.70 13.34
CA GLN A 239 11.58 -6.98 13.91
C GLN A 239 12.51 -8.13 13.58
N ALA A 240 13.24 -8.07 12.47
CA ALA A 240 14.18 -9.11 12.07
C ALA A 240 15.51 -9.00 12.85
N GLU A 241 16.09 -10.14 13.24
CA GLU A 241 17.41 -10.19 13.87
C GLU A 241 18.53 -9.79 12.89
N ASP A 242 18.40 -10.19 11.63
CA ASP A 242 19.34 -9.88 10.54
C ASP A 242 18.58 -9.71 9.23
N THR A 243 18.90 -8.66 8.50
CA THR A 243 18.32 -8.34 7.20
C THR A 243 19.29 -8.44 6.03
N SER A 244 20.49 -9.01 6.23
CA SER A 244 21.50 -9.18 5.18
C SER A 244 21.00 -10.01 4.00
N GLU A 245 20.13 -10.98 4.27
CA GLU A 245 19.49 -11.86 3.27
C GLU A 245 18.11 -11.36 2.81
N LEU A 246 17.67 -10.17 3.26
CA LEU A 246 16.44 -9.57 2.76
C LEU A 246 16.62 -9.13 1.29
N GLY A 247 15.66 -9.48 0.45
CA GLY A 247 15.55 -9.04 -0.92
C GLY A 247 14.18 -8.51 -1.24
N ALA A 248 14.03 -7.87 -2.40
CA ALA A 248 12.75 -7.41 -2.91
C ALA A 248 12.69 -7.54 -4.43
N PHE A 249 11.48 -7.80 -4.94
CA PHE A 249 11.16 -7.75 -6.36
C PHE A 249 9.76 -7.17 -6.54
N TYR A 250 9.39 -6.80 -7.76
CA TYR A 250 8.01 -6.37 -8.05
C TYR A 250 7.12 -7.59 -8.31
N LEU A 251 5.85 -7.52 -7.91
CA LEU A 251 4.89 -8.61 -8.16
C LEU A 251 4.77 -8.87 -9.67
N PRO A 252 5.17 -10.07 -10.15
CA PRO A 252 5.25 -10.35 -11.58
C PRO A 252 3.90 -10.81 -12.13
N THR A 253 3.00 -9.89 -12.44
CA THR A 253 1.65 -10.23 -12.94
C THR A 253 1.63 -10.66 -14.40
N ARG A 254 2.68 -10.40 -15.19
CA ARG A 254 2.78 -10.78 -16.59
C ARG A 254 2.79 -12.30 -16.79
N ASN A 255 2.24 -12.77 -17.92
CA ASN A 255 2.15 -14.21 -18.22
C ASN A 255 3.44 -14.76 -18.85
N THR A 256 4.14 -13.95 -19.63
CA THR A 256 5.41 -14.31 -20.27
C THR A 256 6.46 -13.22 -20.10
N THR A 257 7.72 -13.56 -20.27
CA THR A 257 8.83 -12.59 -20.18
C THR A 257 8.83 -11.55 -21.32
N SER A 258 8.07 -11.77 -22.38
CA SER A 258 7.88 -10.81 -23.48
C SER A 258 6.78 -9.79 -23.20
N ASP A 259 5.90 -10.05 -22.23
CA ASP A 259 4.85 -9.11 -21.85
C ASP A 259 5.45 -7.95 -21.04
N PRO A 260 4.81 -6.77 -21.05
CA PRO A 260 5.22 -5.65 -20.20
C PRO A 260 5.31 -6.05 -18.71
N TYR A 261 6.34 -5.57 -18.04
CA TYR A 261 6.47 -5.74 -16.59
C TYR A 261 6.01 -4.44 -15.91
N ASN A 262 4.72 -4.39 -15.60
CA ASN A 262 4.13 -3.22 -14.97
C ASN A 262 4.46 -3.19 -13.48
N VAL A 263 4.64 -1.99 -12.94
CA VAL A 263 4.90 -1.76 -11.52
C VAL A 263 3.99 -0.64 -11.01
N ILE A 264 3.65 -0.68 -9.73
CA ILE A 264 2.89 0.38 -9.08
C ILE A 264 3.84 1.40 -8.48
N VAL A 265 3.62 2.66 -8.86
CA VAL A 265 4.16 3.84 -8.18
C VAL A 265 2.97 4.71 -7.82
N GLN A 266 2.79 4.97 -6.55
CA GLN A 266 1.66 5.77 -6.08
C GLN A 266 2.10 6.94 -5.21
N GLY A 267 1.37 8.06 -5.31
CA GLY A 267 1.41 9.09 -4.28
C GLY A 267 0.56 8.68 -3.09
N ASP A 268 1.04 8.96 -1.91
CA ASP A 268 0.34 8.64 -0.68
C ASP A 268 0.50 9.72 0.39
N SER A 269 -0.25 9.57 1.50
CA SER A 269 -0.13 10.47 2.64
C SER A 269 -0.35 11.94 2.27
N PHE A 270 -1.50 12.24 1.71
CA PHE A 270 -1.84 13.60 1.27
C PHE A 270 -2.12 14.52 2.45
N MET A 271 -1.59 15.74 2.39
CA MET A 271 -1.99 16.82 3.27
C MET A 271 -2.91 17.78 2.55
N GLY A 272 -4.11 17.98 3.09
CA GLY A 272 -5.11 18.90 2.58
C GLY A 272 -5.40 20.02 3.58
N VAL A 273 -5.57 21.23 3.09
CA VAL A 273 -6.01 22.37 3.91
C VAL A 273 -7.53 22.39 3.90
N THR A 274 -8.14 22.52 5.08
CA THR A 274 -9.60 22.50 5.17
C THR A 274 -10.22 23.88 4.94
N THR A 275 -11.46 23.89 4.49
CA THR A 275 -12.26 25.12 4.34
C THR A 275 -12.58 25.81 5.69
N HIS A 276 -12.29 25.14 6.80
CA HIS A 276 -12.45 25.65 8.17
C HIS A 276 -11.27 26.47 8.64
N SER A 277 -10.11 26.32 7.96
CA SER A 277 -8.93 27.09 8.32
C SER A 277 -9.22 28.58 8.20
N LYS A 278 -8.81 29.31 9.22
CA LYS A 278 -8.86 30.78 9.25
C LYS A 278 -7.61 31.40 8.63
N ASN A 279 -6.59 30.58 8.39
CA ASN A 279 -5.29 30.98 7.86
C ASN A 279 -4.86 30.00 6.75
N PRO A 280 -5.61 29.93 5.65
CA PRO A 280 -5.33 28.98 4.58
C PRO A 280 -4.05 29.32 3.81
#